data_60cd2abd59e294cba4126ecbec0e8073
#
_entry.id   60cd2abd59e294cba4126ecbec0e8073
#
_cell.length_a   1.000
_cell.length_b   1.000
_cell.length_c   1.000
_cell.angle_alpha   90.00
_cell.angle_beta   90.00
_cell.angle_gamma   90.00
#
_symmetry.space_group_name_H-M   'P 1'
#
loop_
_entity.id
_entity.type
_entity.pdbx_description
1 polymer ?
#
loop_
_entity_poly.entity_id
_entity_poly.type
_entity_poly.pdbx_seq_one_letter_code
_entity_poly.pdbx_strand_id
1 'polypeptide(L)'
;MTHTAQALSTSTPYRVSLTDSSGHTWYADEPADKGGQDTAPNPIQLLLSALGACTTITLEMYANHKGIKLDHVQVDLALNPNAEPEAGQNNIERKITLKGEFTEEQHKRLLKVAESCPVH
;
A
#
# COMPACT_ATOMS: atom_id res chain seq x y z
N MET A 1 -8.58 17.22 10.18
CA MET A 1 -7.14 16.90 10.29
C MET A 1 -6.50 16.87 8.92
N THR A 2 -5.38 17.54 8.78
CA THR A 2 -4.65 17.56 7.53
C THR A 2 -3.53 16.53 7.56
N HIS A 3 -3.46 15.72 6.52
CA HIS A 3 -2.37 14.75 6.37
C HIS A 3 -1.27 15.39 5.54
N THR A 4 -0.06 15.40 6.07
CA THR A 4 1.08 16.02 5.39
C THR A 4 2.28 15.09 5.36
N ALA A 5 3.10 15.24 4.34
CA ALA A 5 4.38 14.58 4.23
C ALA A 5 5.36 15.52 3.54
N GLN A 6 6.63 15.35 3.83
CA GLN A 6 7.71 16.13 3.23
C GLN A 6 8.76 15.18 2.66
N ALA A 7 9.25 15.50 1.48
CA ALA A 7 10.33 14.75 0.85
C ALA A 7 11.52 15.68 0.69
N LEU A 8 12.68 15.25 1.14
CA LEU A 8 13.92 16.02 1.07
C LEU A 8 15.00 15.19 0.40
N SER A 9 15.70 15.82 -0.55
CA SER A 9 16.89 15.21 -1.12
C SER A 9 17.98 15.06 -0.05
N THR A 10 18.86 14.08 -0.23
CA THR A 10 20.01 13.88 0.66
C THR A 10 21.29 14.07 -0.14
N SER A 11 22.44 13.95 0.54
CA SER A 11 23.75 14.03 -0.14
C SER A 11 23.99 12.85 -1.07
N THR A 12 23.23 11.76 -0.92
CA THR A 12 23.32 10.60 -1.81
C THR A 12 22.30 10.77 -2.94
N PRO A 13 22.72 10.77 -4.22
CA PRO A 13 21.79 10.93 -5.33
C PRO A 13 20.66 9.87 -5.29
N TYR A 14 19.44 10.34 -5.50
CA TYR A 14 18.22 9.53 -5.56
C TYR A 14 17.74 8.95 -4.21
N ARG A 15 18.54 9.08 -3.15
CA ARG A 15 18.09 8.72 -1.82
C ARG A 15 17.37 9.92 -1.21
N VAL A 16 16.10 9.73 -0.88
CA VAL A 16 15.20 10.79 -0.41
C VAL A 16 14.75 10.47 1.00
N SER A 17 14.77 11.47 1.87
CA SER A 17 14.24 11.37 3.23
C SER A 17 12.79 11.80 3.22
N LEU A 18 11.92 10.98 3.82
CA LEU A 18 10.49 11.22 3.89
C LEU A 18 10.09 11.36 5.36
N THR A 19 9.31 12.40 5.66
CA THR A 19 8.81 12.63 7.02
C THR A 19 7.35 13.03 6.97
N ASP A 20 6.66 12.81 8.08
CA ASP A 20 5.30 13.30 8.26
C ASP A 20 5.22 14.25 9.45
N SER A 21 4.05 14.83 9.66
CA SER A 21 3.83 15.76 10.77
C SER A 21 3.83 15.10 12.15
N SER A 22 3.79 13.76 12.18
CA SER A 22 3.82 12.99 13.43
C SER A 22 5.21 12.56 13.85
N GLY A 23 6.24 12.89 13.08
CA GLY A 23 7.63 12.60 13.42
C GLY A 23 8.16 11.29 12.88
N HIS A 24 7.42 10.59 12.01
CA HIS A 24 7.94 9.39 11.37
C HIS A 24 8.90 9.73 10.25
N THR A 25 9.95 8.92 10.10
CA THR A 25 10.95 9.09 9.02
C THR A 25 11.14 7.76 8.30
N TRP A 26 11.10 7.81 6.97
CA TRP A 26 11.42 6.66 6.12
C TRP A 26 12.13 7.18 4.88
N TYR A 27 12.48 6.28 3.98
CA TYR A 27 13.33 6.65 2.85
C TYR A 27 12.81 6.06 1.55
N ALA A 28 13.16 6.72 0.45
CA ALA A 28 12.99 6.21 -0.89
C ALA A 28 14.36 6.20 -1.58
N ASP A 29 14.54 5.29 -2.51
CA ASP A 29 15.76 5.20 -3.31
C ASP A 29 15.38 4.59 -4.66
N GLU A 30 16.34 4.50 -5.56
CA GLU A 30 16.20 3.79 -6.81
C GLU A 30 17.06 2.53 -6.79
N PRO A 31 16.72 1.49 -7.57
CA PRO A 31 17.61 0.34 -7.69
C PRO A 31 18.91 0.70 -8.41
N ALA A 32 19.91 -0.15 -8.27
CA ALA A 32 21.26 0.11 -8.80
C ALA A 32 21.25 0.32 -10.31
N ASP A 33 20.41 -0.39 -11.05
CA ASP A 33 20.31 -0.26 -12.51
C ASP A 33 19.68 1.08 -12.94
N LYS A 34 19.10 1.83 -12.01
CA LYS A 34 18.56 3.17 -12.24
C LYS A 34 19.45 4.26 -11.65
N GLY A 35 20.61 3.91 -11.17
CA GLY A 35 21.57 4.85 -10.60
C GLY A 35 21.50 5.04 -9.10
N GLY A 36 20.62 4.33 -8.43
CA GLY A 36 20.48 4.36 -6.98
C GLY A 36 21.38 3.36 -6.27
N GLN A 37 21.22 3.26 -4.96
CA GLN A 37 21.98 2.35 -4.12
C GLN A 37 21.14 1.16 -3.61
N ASP A 38 19.85 1.11 -4.00
CA ASP A 38 18.91 0.08 -3.56
C ASP A 38 18.84 -0.07 -2.04
N THR A 39 18.86 1.06 -1.34
CA THR A 39 18.83 1.09 0.13
C THR A 39 17.43 1.29 0.70
N ALA A 40 16.43 1.52 -0.14
CA ALA A 40 15.05 1.76 0.26
C ALA A 40 14.11 1.47 -0.93
N PRO A 41 12.80 1.37 -0.68
CA PRO A 41 11.84 1.17 -1.77
C PRO A 41 11.85 2.33 -2.77
N ASN A 42 11.54 2.04 -4.02
CA ASN A 42 11.35 3.09 -5.01
C ASN A 42 9.95 3.72 -4.85
N PRO A 43 9.69 4.87 -5.51
CA PRO A 43 8.41 5.56 -5.35
C PRO A 43 7.18 4.72 -5.72
N ILE A 44 7.28 3.86 -6.72
CA ILE A 44 6.16 3.00 -7.11
C ILE A 44 5.88 1.97 -6.01
N GLN A 45 6.92 1.36 -5.45
CA GLN A 45 6.76 0.43 -4.33
C GLN A 45 6.15 1.12 -3.10
N LEU A 46 6.50 2.37 -2.85
CA LEU A 46 5.90 3.16 -1.78
C LEU A 46 4.43 3.41 -2.03
N LEU A 47 4.04 3.74 -3.25
CA LEU A 47 2.63 3.94 -3.61
C LEU A 47 1.84 2.64 -3.43
N LEU A 48 2.37 1.53 -3.93
CA LEU A 48 1.72 0.22 -3.78
C LEU A 48 1.60 -0.17 -2.31
N SER A 49 2.63 0.06 -1.51
CA SER A 49 2.60 -0.26 -0.08
C SER A 49 1.57 0.60 0.67
N ALA A 50 1.40 1.86 0.27
CA ALA A 50 0.38 2.73 0.85
C ALA A 50 -1.03 2.17 0.60
N LEU A 51 -1.31 1.74 -0.62
CA LEU A 51 -2.58 1.11 -0.96
C LEU A 51 -2.78 -0.20 -0.20
N GLY A 52 -1.73 -1.01 -0.09
CA GLY A 52 -1.78 -2.26 0.67
C GLY A 52 -2.03 -2.04 2.16
N ALA A 53 -1.35 -1.08 2.75
CA ALA A 53 -1.55 -0.71 4.16
C ALA A 53 -2.98 -0.22 4.40
N CYS A 54 -3.48 0.65 3.53
CA CYS A 54 -4.84 1.17 3.65
C CYS A 54 -5.88 0.05 3.55
N THR A 55 -5.72 -0.85 2.59
CA THR A 55 -6.62 -2.00 2.42
C THR A 55 -6.63 -2.89 3.67
N THR A 56 -5.45 -3.24 4.17
CA THR A 56 -5.29 -4.09 5.35
C THR A 56 -5.94 -3.45 6.57
N ILE A 57 -5.62 -2.19 6.85
CA ILE A 57 -6.14 -1.48 8.01
C ILE A 57 -7.66 -1.34 7.93
N THR A 58 -8.19 -1.03 6.75
CA THR A 58 -9.63 -0.91 6.54
C THR A 58 -10.36 -2.21 6.86
N LEU A 59 -9.80 -3.34 6.40
CA LEU A 59 -10.37 -4.66 6.67
C LEU A 59 -10.31 -5.00 8.16
N GLU A 60 -9.19 -4.73 8.81
CA GLU A 60 -9.02 -5.00 10.23
C GLU A 60 -9.98 -4.16 11.09
N MET A 61 -10.14 -2.89 10.75
CA MET A 61 -11.07 -2.01 11.45
C MET A 61 -12.52 -2.49 11.31
N TYR A 62 -12.91 -2.88 10.10
CA TYR A 62 -14.26 -3.39 9.86
C TYR A 62 -14.50 -4.69 10.62
N ALA A 63 -13.57 -5.64 10.52
CA ALA A 63 -13.69 -6.93 11.20
C ALA A 63 -13.79 -6.74 12.72
N ASN A 64 -12.95 -5.87 13.28
CA ASN A 64 -12.97 -5.58 14.70
C ASN A 64 -14.30 -4.96 15.13
N HIS A 65 -14.82 -4.03 14.36
CA HIS A 65 -16.11 -3.37 14.64
C HIS A 65 -17.29 -4.36 14.59
N LYS A 66 -17.26 -5.31 13.68
CA LYS A 66 -18.33 -6.28 13.49
C LYS A 66 -18.15 -7.58 14.28
N GLY A 67 -17.07 -7.69 15.03
CA GLY A 67 -16.81 -8.91 15.79
C GLY A 67 -16.47 -10.11 14.92
N ILE A 68 -15.93 -9.88 13.73
CA ILE A 68 -15.50 -10.94 12.83
C ILE A 68 -14.05 -11.33 13.19
N LYS A 69 -13.80 -12.62 13.34
CA LYS A 69 -12.45 -13.09 13.65
C LYS A 69 -11.61 -13.16 12.38
N LEU A 70 -10.86 -12.10 12.14
CA LEU A 70 -9.95 -12.00 11.02
C LEU A 70 -8.52 -12.15 11.54
N ASP A 71 -7.90 -13.31 11.29
CA ASP A 71 -6.59 -13.65 11.85
C ASP A 71 -5.44 -13.12 10.98
N HIS A 72 -5.64 -13.06 9.69
CA HIS A 72 -4.55 -12.69 8.78
C HIS A 72 -5.09 -12.05 7.51
N VAL A 73 -4.44 -10.98 7.10
CA VAL A 73 -4.73 -10.29 5.84
C VAL A 73 -3.41 -10.18 5.07
N GLN A 74 -3.41 -10.63 3.84
CA GLN A 74 -2.29 -10.40 2.94
C GLN A 74 -2.80 -9.71 1.69
N VAL A 75 -2.14 -8.64 1.29
CA VAL A 75 -2.47 -7.90 0.08
C VAL A 75 -1.24 -7.88 -0.81
N ASP A 76 -1.35 -8.48 -1.98
CA ASP A 76 -0.31 -8.46 -2.98
C ASP A 76 -0.68 -7.46 -4.07
N LEU A 77 0.24 -6.57 -4.40
CA LEU A 77 -0.02 -5.49 -5.33
C LEU A 77 1.00 -5.48 -6.46
N ALA A 78 0.53 -5.21 -7.66
CA ALA A 78 1.38 -5.12 -8.83
C ALA A 78 0.91 -3.97 -9.72
N LEU A 79 1.87 -3.20 -10.23
CA LEU A 79 1.60 -2.14 -11.20
C LEU A 79 1.76 -2.72 -12.60
N ASN A 80 0.69 -2.61 -13.41
CA ASN A 80 0.69 -3.06 -14.80
C ASN A 80 1.23 -4.48 -15.00
N PRO A 81 0.65 -5.50 -14.31
CA PRO A 81 1.19 -6.87 -14.38
C PRO A 81 1.12 -7.47 -15.78
N ASN A 82 0.22 -6.98 -16.63
CA ASN A 82 0.01 -7.46 -18.00
C ASN A 82 0.42 -6.42 -19.04
N ALA A 83 1.37 -5.55 -18.70
CA ALA A 83 1.80 -4.42 -19.49
C ALA A 83 0.85 -3.21 -19.40
N GLU A 84 1.33 -2.06 -19.81
CA GLU A 84 0.60 -0.80 -19.75
C GLU A 84 -0.62 -0.85 -20.67
N PRO A 85 -1.84 -0.55 -20.17
CA PRO A 85 -3.06 -0.68 -20.98
C PRO A 85 -3.14 0.36 -22.10
N GLU A 86 -2.78 1.61 -21.81
CA GLU A 86 -2.75 2.70 -22.80
C GLU A 86 -1.72 3.73 -22.32
N ALA A 87 -1.20 4.52 -23.26
CA ALA A 87 -0.27 5.58 -22.91
C ALA A 87 -0.88 6.54 -21.89
N GLY A 88 -0.20 6.73 -20.77
CA GLY A 88 -0.66 7.60 -19.71
C GLY A 88 -1.65 6.97 -18.73
N GLN A 89 -1.99 5.72 -18.92
CA GLN A 89 -2.87 4.98 -17.99
C GLN A 89 -2.09 3.87 -17.30
N ASN A 90 -2.53 3.53 -16.10
CA ASN A 90 -1.92 2.48 -15.29
C ASN A 90 -3.00 1.64 -14.62
N ASN A 91 -2.72 0.34 -14.50
CA ASN A 91 -3.55 -0.58 -13.74
C ASN A 91 -2.78 -1.09 -12.54
N ILE A 92 -3.44 -1.13 -11.40
CA ILE A 92 -2.89 -1.76 -10.20
C ILE A 92 -3.72 -3.00 -9.92
N GLU A 93 -3.06 -4.16 -9.90
CA GLU A 93 -3.69 -5.39 -9.48
C GLU A 93 -3.51 -5.52 -7.97
N ARG A 94 -4.61 -5.85 -7.29
CA ARG A 94 -4.62 -6.03 -5.85
C ARG A 94 -5.24 -7.39 -5.53
N LYS A 95 -4.43 -8.30 -5.02
CA LYS A 95 -4.88 -9.63 -4.64
C LYS A 95 -4.96 -9.71 -3.12
N ILE A 96 -6.15 -9.99 -2.59
CA ILE A 96 -6.41 -10.02 -1.16
C ILE A 96 -6.59 -11.47 -0.71
N THR A 97 -5.84 -11.89 0.30
CA THR A 97 -5.94 -13.20 0.91
C THR A 97 -6.33 -13.02 2.38
N LEU A 98 -7.42 -13.63 2.78
CA LEU A 98 -7.96 -13.51 4.13
C LEU A 98 -7.96 -14.87 4.82
N LYS A 99 -7.58 -14.89 6.10
CA LYS A 99 -7.67 -16.08 6.95
C LYS A 99 -8.35 -15.70 8.25
N GLY A 100 -9.22 -16.57 8.74
CA GLY A 100 -9.94 -16.33 9.98
C GLY A 100 -11.17 -17.22 10.06
N GLU A 101 -12.03 -16.92 11.02
CA GLU A 101 -13.30 -17.63 11.20
C GLU A 101 -14.45 -16.71 10.80
N PHE A 102 -14.94 -16.89 9.59
CA PHE A 102 -16.04 -16.09 9.06
C PHE A 102 -16.84 -16.91 8.05
N THR A 103 -18.11 -16.54 7.89
CA THR A 103 -19.00 -17.18 6.93
C THR A 103 -18.68 -16.72 5.50
N GLU A 104 -19.21 -17.43 4.53
CA GLU A 104 -19.10 -17.06 3.12
C GLU A 104 -19.65 -15.66 2.87
N GLU A 105 -20.75 -15.32 3.52
CA GLU A 105 -21.36 -13.99 3.41
C GLU A 105 -20.44 -12.90 4.00
N GLN A 106 -19.84 -13.18 5.16
CA GLN A 106 -18.88 -12.28 5.79
C GLN A 106 -17.65 -12.09 4.89
N HIS A 107 -17.18 -13.16 4.26
CA HIS A 107 -16.05 -13.12 3.33
C HIS A 107 -16.35 -12.17 2.16
N LYS A 108 -17.52 -12.31 1.55
CA LYS A 108 -17.95 -11.43 0.46
C LYS A 108 -18.03 -9.98 0.91
N ARG A 109 -18.55 -9.77 2.11
CA ARG A 109 -18.66 -8.41 2.66
C ARG A 109 -17.28 -7.79 2.90
N LEU A 110 -16.34 -8.56 3.44
CA LEU A 110 -14.97 -8.10 3.66
C LEU A 110 -14.32 -7.66 2.34
N LEU A 111 -14.45 -8.45 1.29
CA LEU A 111 -13.90 -8.11 -0.02
C LEU A 111 -14.49 -6.82 -0.56
N LYS A 112 -15.78 -6.59 -0.34
CA LYS A 112 -16.44 -5.35 -0.75
C LYS A 112 -15.96 -4.16 0.07
N VAL A 113 -15.77 -4.35 1.37
CA VAL A 113 -15.26 -3.30 2.28
C VAL A 113 -13.86 -2.85 1.88
N ALA A 114 -13.06 -3.76 1.34
CA ALA A 114 -11.72 -3.42 0.86
C ALA A 114 -11.74 -2.32 -0.21
N GLU A 115 -12.82 -2.18 -0.94
CA GLU A 115 -12.99 -1.13 -1.95
C GLU A 115 -13.24 0.24 -1.34
N SER A 116 -13.55 0.31 -0.04
CA SER A 116 -13.82 1.56 0.68
C SER A 116 -12.55 2.21 1.23
N CYS A 117 -11.39 1.65 0.94
CA CYS A 117 -10.10 2.19 1.36
C CYS A 117 -9.95 3.62 0.83
N PRO A 118 -9.65 4.61 1.70
CA PRO A 118 -9.55 6.02 1.28
C PRO A 118 -8.51 6.30 0.19
N VAL A 119 -7.54 5.40 0.03
CA VAL A 119 -6.46 5.55 -0.97
C VAL A 119 -6.79 4.78 -2.26
N HIS A 120 -7.83 3.96 -2.23
CA HIS A 120 -8.21 3.11 -3.37
C HIS A 120 -8.57 3.92 -4.64
#